data_0a2f5a9ef1a0ed90dbcb3086fc732f04
#
_entry.id   0a2f5a9ef1a0ed90dbcb3086fc732f04
#
_cell.length_a   1.000
_cell.length_b   1.000
_cell.length_c   1.000
_cell.angle_alpha   90.00
_cell.angle_beta   90.00
_cell.angle_gamma   90.00
#
_symmetry.space_group_name_H-M   'P 1'
#
loop_
_entity.id
_entity.type
_entity.pdbx_description
1 polymer ?
#
loop_
_entity_poly.entity_id
_entity_poly.type
_entity_poly.pdbx_seq_one_letter_code
_entity_poly.pdbx_strand_id
1 'polypeptide(L)'
;MKTIHFSILFLFFSFFSFSQDKKKIIIHHADFTDVNQELLPDAAILTGNISAEHDGVLINCNKAYYFEKENYLKLFGDVKMNQGDTIFMDSKYAEYNGVNGFSYAQGDVIVRSPDSVLETDTLRFDRNQNLIYYNTPGKITNKGNVLTSNAGRYFLDEKKFQFLTAVTITTDQGTVVKSNHLDFYEVPQHSYVFGPSTITNKDDYIYTENGFYDVQNDVGKMIKNSYIWYDNRKIEGDSIYYNKMQEFASATNHVRITDTINKARITGHYSELFKEKDSMFVTNKALVRMLTQEGDSAYFHAKRILLTGKEKDRIIRGFPDARMLRDSMSGKADSLHWSEKTGLTQFIGNPIMWNGDSQLTGRIMYLLSNTETEQMDSLKVLDNAFVIQKDTLGTGYNQLKGVNMYGKFVDNKLSELDLIKNAELIYYMYNDQNELVGIDKGICSHINITFEDSQIASATKFVAPSSDLYPDEELPPNARLLKDFNWRGDEKINSLEEIFSDEEIAQDKSAKQEREQKRIESETPMQIQPETLIVPEREDEKDNPTPLPVKERVGIKEEKTNTQQ
;
A
#
# COMPACT_ATOMS: atom_id res chain seq x y z
N MET A 1 -12.95 -21.94 -12.67
CA MET A 1 -12.68 -20.51 -12.85
C MET A 1 -11.69 -20.35 -14.00
N LYS A 2 -12.08 -19.64 -15.07
CA LYS A 2 -11.22 -19.48 -16.25
C LYS A 2 -10.18 -18.40 -15.93
N THR A 3 -8.92 -18.78 -15.91
CA THR A 3 -7.77 -17.89 -15.78
C THR A 3 -7.80 -16.81 -16.85
N ILE A 4 -7.72 -15.55 -16.44
CA ILE A 4 -7.62 -14.42 -17.34
C ILE A 4 -6.20 -14.43 -17.89
N HIS A 5 -6.01 -15.01 -19.06
CA HIS A 5 -4.79 -14.79 -19.81
C HIS A 5 -4.91 -13.46 -20.53
N PHE A 6 -4.31 -12.42 -20.00
CA PHE A 6 -4.05 -11.17 -20.70
C PHE A 6 -2.90 -11.42 -21.69
N SER A 7 -3.15 -12.28 -22.66
CA SER A 7 -2.20 -12.49 -23.77
C SER A 7 -2.40 -11.35 -24.76
N ILE A 8 -1.69 -10.23 -24.55
CA ILE A 8 -1.45 -9.27 -25.61
C ILE A 8 -0.36 -9.88 -26.49
N LEU A 9 -0.72 -10.86 -27.29
CA LEU A 9 0.18 -11.43 -28.27
C LEU A 9 0.10 -10.57 -29.53
N PHE A 10 0.90 -9.50 -29.57
CA PHE A 10 1.18 -8.77 -30.79
C PHE A 10 2.40 -9.42 -31.45
N LEU A 11 2.18 -10.30 -32.37
CA LEU A 11 3.22 -10.74 -33.31
C LEU A 11 3.48 -9.62 -34.32
N PHE A 12 4.28 -8.62 -33.91
CA PHE A 12 4.79 -7.64 -34.82
C PHE A 12 6.10 -8.11 -35.43
N PHE A 13 6.08 -8.22 -36.74
CA PHE A 13 7.19 -8.16 -37.69
C PHE A 13 8.53 -8.75 -37.21
N SER A 14 8.69 -10.04 -37.34
CA SER A 14 10.03 -10.61 -37.46
C SER A 14 10.58 -10.33 -38.88
N PHE A 15 11.03 -9.12 -39.13
CA PHE A 15 11.92 -8.89 -40.26
C PHE A 15 13.31 -9.43 -39.90
N PHE A 16 13.52 -10.71 -40.14
CA PHE A 16 14.88 -11.26 -40.17
C PHE A 16 15.61 -10.67 -41.37
N SER A 17 16.55 -9.76 -41.09
CA SER A 17 17.51 -9.29 -42.07
C SER A 17 18.52 -10.40 -42.34
N PHE A 18 18.25 -11.26 -43.27
CA PHE A 18 19.30 -11.94 -44.01
C PHE A 18 19.89 -10.93 -44.97
N SER A 19 21.21 -10.72 -44.92
CA SER A 19 21.96 -10.02 -45.96
C SER A 19 21.82 -10.80 -47.27
N GLN A 20 20.83 -10.42 -48.10
CA GLN A 20 20.68 -10.87 -49.46
C GLN A 20 20.59 -9.65 -50.38
N ASP A 21 20.97 -9.81 -51.64
CA ASP A 21 20.89 -8.79 -52.70
C ASP A 21 19.63 -7.94 -52.54
N LYS A 22 19.81 -6.61 -52.62
CA LYS A 22 18.72 -5.64 -52.45
C LYS A 22 17.60 -5.96 -53.46
N LYS A 23 16.57 -6.66 -53.02
CA LYS A 23 15.40 -6.91 -53.85
C LYS A 23 14.76 -5.57 -54.19
N LYS A 24 14.41 -5.39 -55.47
CA LYS A 24 13.67 -4.20 -55.90
C LYS A 24 12.18 -4.39 -55.65
N ILE A 25 11.48 -3.29 -55.39
CA ILE A 25 10.04 -3.26 -55.39
C ILE A 25 9.56 -3.59 -56.80
N ILE A 26 8.68 -4.58 -56.94
CA ILE A 26 8.09 -5.02 -58.20
C ILE A 26 6.71 -4.39 -58.31
N ILE A 27 6.49 -3.62 -59.39
CA ILE A 27 5.17 -3.09 -59.71
C ILE A 27 4.48 -4.12 -60.62
N HIS A 28 3.42 -4.74 -60.15
CA HIS A 28 2.66 -5.74 -60.90
C HIS A 28 1.61 -5.09 -61.82
N HIS A 29 0.98 -4.00 -61.34
CA HIS A 29 -0.07 -3.30 -62.05
C HIS A 29 -0.14 -1.81 -61.70
N ALA A 30 -0.47 -1.02 -62.70
CA ALA A 30 -0.96 0.37 -62.61
C ALA A 30 -1.76 0.66 -63.88
N ASP A 31 -2.92 1.32 -63.78
CA ASP A 31 -3.71 1.68 -64.96
C ASP A 31 -2.95 2.68 -65.86
N PHE A 32 -2.24 3.61 -65.22
CA PHE A 32 -1.43 4.62 -65.92
C PHE A 32 -0.08 4.80 -65.25
N THR A 33 0.97 5.00 -66.03
CA THR A 33 2.31 5.38 -65.59
C THR A 33 2.76 6.62 -66.34
N ASP A 34 3.09 7.68 -65.61
CA ASP A 34 3.62 8.93 -66.15
C ASP A 34 5.02 9.20 -65.56
N VAL A 35 5.95 9.62 -66.41
CA VAL A 35 7.31 9.99 -66.02
C VAL A 35 7.53 11.42 -66.46
N ASN A 36 7.18 12.38 -65.59
CA ASN A 36 7.33 13.80 -65.84
C ASN A 36 8.42 14.38 -64.96
N GLN A 37 9.59 14.56 -65.57
CA GLN A 37 10.80 15.08 -64.89
C GLN A 37 10.69 16.55 -64.43
N GLU A 38 9.75 17.31 -65.02
CA GLU A 38 9.51 18.72 -64.62
C GLU A 38 8.62 18.81 -63.39
N LEU A 39 7.63 17.89 -63.29
CA LEU A 39 6.69 17.85 -62.15
C LEU A 39 7.23 17.09 -60.94
N LEU A 40 7.90 15.96 -61.19
CA LEU A 40 8.46 15.14 -60.13
C LEU A 40 9.78 14.51 -60.59
N PRO A 41 10.91 15.17 -60.36
CA PRO A 41 12.23 14.63 -60.73
C PRO A 41 12.46 13.25 -60.07
N ASP A 42 13.03 12.34 -60.87
CA ASP A 42 13.46 11.00 -60.43
C ASP A 42 12.36 10.00 -60.01
N ALA A 43 11.07 10.35 -60.16
CA ALA A 43 9.97 9.44 -59.82
C ALA A 43 9.02 9.17 -60.97
N ALA A 44 8.49 7.95 -61.01
CA ALA A 44 7.33 7.58 -61.83
C ALA A 44 6.04 7.81 -61.03
N ILE A 45 5.05 8.44 -61.67
CA ILE A 45 3.70 8.62 -61.12
C ILE A 45 2.84 7.47 -61.60
N LEU A 46 2.40 6.63 -60.67
CA LEU A 46 1.51 5.52 -60.91
C LEU A 46 0.09 5.91 -60.50
N THR A 47 -0.91 5.62 -61.31
CA THR A 47 -2.30 5.99 -61.02
C THR A 47 -3.24 4.86 -61.40
N GLY A 48 -4.21 4.56 -60.54
CA GLY A 48 -5.30 3.59 -60.68
C GLY A 48 -4.87 2.16 -60.41
N ASN A 49 -5.58 1.49 -59.55
CA ASN A 49 -5.48 0.05 -59.20
C ASN A 49 -4.04 -0.46 -59.06
N ILE A 50 -3.21 0.29 -58.35
CA ILE A 50 -1.80 -0.04 -58.19
C ILE A 50 -1.66 -1.30 -57.33
N SER A 51 -0.86 -2.24 -57.83
CA SER A 51 -0.43 -3.44 -57.13
C SER A 51 1.09 -3.57 -57.20
N ALA A 52 1.72 -3.67 -56.07
CA ALA A 52 3.17 -3.85 -55.96
C ALA A 52 3.49 -4.93 -54.92
N GLU A 53 4.67 -5.50 -55.05
CA GLU A 53 5.18 -6.50 -54.09
C GLU A 53 6.64 -6.25 -53.78
N HIS A 54 6.99 -6.45 -52.53
CA HIS A 54 8.38 -6.45 -52.10
C HIS A 54 8.55 -7.40 -50.90
N ASP A 55 9.40 -8.39 -51.06
CA ASP A 55 9.80 -9.36 -50.03
C ASP A 55 8.62 -9.99 -49.26
N GLY A 56 7.57 -10.39 -50.03
CA GLY A 56 6.34 -11.00 -49.54
C GLY A 56 5.33 -10.01 -48.93
N VAL A 57 5.59 -8.71 -49.01
CA VAL A 57 4.63 -7.66 -48.65
C VAL A 57 3.87 -7.25 -49.93
N LEU A 58 2.56 -7.50 -49.97
CA LEU A 58 1.66 -7.02 -51.01
C LEU A 58 1.18 -5.61 -50.68
N ILE A 59 1.29 -4.70 -51.63
CA ILE A 59 0.95 -3.27 -51.48
C ILE A 59 -0.07 -2.92 -52.57
N ASN A 60 -1.21 -2.36 -52.19
CA ASN A 60 -2.23 -1.85 -53.08
C ASN A 60 -2.60 -0.41 -52.70
N CYS A 61 -2.86 0.46 -53.69
CA CYS A 61 -3.30 1.84 -53.45
C CYS A 61 -3.89 2.44 -54.74
N ASN A 62 -4.45 3.66 -54.63
CA ASN A 62 -5.04 4.36 -55.78
C ASN A 62 -4.02 5.19 -56.57
N LYS A 63 -2.96 5.68 -55.90
CA LYS A 63 -1.89 6.46 -56.52
C LYS A 63 -0.57 6.21 -55.81
N ALA A 64 0.55 6.16 -56.53
CA ALA A 64 1.87 6.07 -55.96
C ALA A 64 2.89 6.94 -56.70
N TYR A 65 3.90 7.42 -55.95
CA TYR A 65 5.14 7.93 -56.52
C TYR A 65 6.23 6.91 -56.28
N TYR A 66 6.79 6.36 -57.36
CA TYR A 66 7.85 5.37 -57.29
C TYR A 66 9.19 5.99 -57.65
N PHE A 67 10.08 6.09 -56.68
CA PHE A 67 11.46 6.53 -56.82
C PHE A 67 12.35 5.30 -57.01
N GLU A 68 12.55 4.93 -58.28
CA GLU A 68 13.21 3.66 -58.63
C GLU A 68 14.65 3.57 -58.12
N LYS A 69 15.42 4.68 -58.19
CA LYS A 69 16.82 4.73 -57.74
C LYS A 69 16.94 4.49 -56.24
N GLU A 70 16.03 5.08 -55.44
CA GLU A 70 15.96 4.95 -53.98
C GLU A 70 15.22 3.68 -53.54
N ASN A 71 14.59 2.96 -54.52
CA ASN A 71 13.72 1.83 -54.23
C ASN A 71 12.62 2.19 -53.20
N TYR A 72 11.90 3.28 -53.42
CA TYR A 72 11.02 3.92 -52.43
C TYR A 72 9.67 4.28 -53.04
N LEU A 73 8.59 4.05 -52.28
CA LEU A 73 7.22 4.38 -52.64
C LEU A 73 6.59 5.37 -51.66
N LYS A 74 5.90 6.38 -52.23
CA LYS A 74 4.87 7.14 -51.53
C LYS A 74 3.51 6.74 -52.05
N LEU A 75 2.63 6.30 -51.16
CA LEU A 75 1.37 5.66 -51.47
C LEU A 75 0.20 6.53 -51.03
N PHE A 76 -0.82 6.70 -51.86
CA PHE A 76 -1.94 7.60 -51.60
C PHE A 76 -3.26 6.89 -51.95
N GLY A 77 -4.26 7.07 -51.05
CA GLY A 77 -5.65 6.64 -51.20
C GLY A 77 -5.82 5.13 -51.14
N ASP A 78 -6.64 4.68 -50.20
CA ASP A 78 -6.96 3.26 -49.94
C ASP A 78 -5.72 2.36 -49.89
N VAL A 79 -4.68 2.82 -49.17
CA VAL A 79 -3.45 2.07 -49.06
C VAL A 79 -3.70 0.82 -48.20
N LYS A 80 -3.39 -0.33 -48.79
CA LYS A 80 -3.45 -1.64 -48.12
C LYS A 80 -2.11 -2.33 -48.24
N MET A 81 -1.57 -2.73 -47.10
CA MET A 81 -0.38 -3.55 -47.03
C MET A 81 -0.70 -4.87 -46.35
N ASN A 82 -0.23 -5.95 -46.94
CA ASN A 82 -0.45 -7.29 -46.42
C ASN A 82 0.86 -8.05 -46.39
N GLN A 83 1.24 -8.55 -45.23
CA GLN A 83 2.41 -9.40 -45.05
C GLN A 83 1.98 -10.81 -44.68
N GLY A 84 2.00 -11.68 -45.69
CA GLY A 84 1.44 -13.02 -45.58
C GLY A 84 -0.05 -12.98 -45.23
N ASP A 85 -0.54 -14.01 -44.52
CA ASP A 85 -1.94 -14.09 -44.12
C ASP A 85 -2.16 -13.60 -42.67
N THR A 86 -1.20 -12.87 -42.08
CA THR A 86 -1.19 -12.58 -40.65
C THR A 86 -1.30 -11.12 -40.29
N ILE A 87 -0.74 -10.20 -41.09
CA ILE A 87 -0.72 -8.77 -40.78
C ILE A 87 -1.28 -7.95 -41.93
N PHE A 88 -2.29 -7.17 -41.66
CA PHE A 88 -2.97 -6.29 -42.59
C PHE A 88 -2.95 -4.87 -42.07
N MET A 89 -2.53 -3.91 -42.90
CA MET A 89 -2.57 -2.49 -42.57
C MET A 89 -3.36 -1.74 -43.64
N ASP A 90 -4.32 -0.93 -43.19
CA ASP A 90 -5.06 0.04 -43.99
C ASP A 90 -4.68 1.45 -43.60
N SER A 91 -4.58 2.39 -44.53
CA SER A 91 -4.35 3.82 -44.28
C SER A 91 -4.72 4.68 -45.51
N LYS A 92 -4.76 6.01 -45.32
CA LYS A 92 -4.95 6.96 -46.44
C LYS A 92 -3.65 7.30 -47.15
N TYR A 93 -2.54 7.25 -46.42
CA TYR A 93 -1.20 7.53 -46.91
C TYR A 93 -0.21 6.56 -46.28
N ALA A 94 0.79 6.11 -47.04
CA ALA A 94 1.94 5.40 -46.47
C ALA A 94 3.22 5.64 -47.27
N GLU A 95 4.34 5.40 -46.58
CA GLU A 95 5.68 5.40 -47.16
C GLU A 95 6.29 4.01 -47.00
N TYR A 96 6.85 3.47 -48.09
CA TYR A 96 7.50 2.17 -48.10
C TYR A 96 8.87 2.24 -48.76
N ASN A 97 9.87 1.73 -48.09
CA ASN A 97 11.25 1.72 -48.58
C ASN A 97 11.70 0.28 -48.80
N GLY A 98 12.12 -0.05 -50.03
CA GLY A 98 12.56 -1.40 -50.40
C GLY A 98 13.87 -1.85 -49.76
N VAL A 99 14.55 -0.98 -49.00
CA VAL A 99 15.72 -1.36 -48.17
C VAL A 99 15.28 -1.61 -46.75
N ASN A 100 14.32 -0.82 -46.23
CA ASN A 100 13.94 -0.76 -44.83
C ASN A 100 12.53 -1.30 -44.52
N GLY A 101 11.72 -1.56 -45.57
CA GLY A 101 10.32 -1.94 -45.42
C GLY A 101 9.42 -0.74 -45.09
N PHE A 102 8.34 -0.97 -44.36
CA PHE A 102 7.42 0.08 -43.92
C PHE A 102 8.15 1.15 -43.08
N SER A 103 7.81 2.42 -43.26
CA SER A 103 8.41 3.54 -42.51
C SER A 103 7.39 4.48 -41.90
N TYR A 104 6.25 4.73 -42.57
CA TYR A 104 5.24 5.67 -42.11
C TYR A 104 3.86 5.36 -42.69
N ALA A 105 2.81 5.56 -41.88
CA ALA A 105 1.42 5.60 -42.33
C ALA A 105 0.66 6.73 -41.63
N GLN A 106 -0.34 7.27 -42.31
CA GLN A 106 -1.19 8.35 -41.83
C GLN A 106 -2.61 8.26 -42.39
N GLY A 107 -3.56 8.72 -41.58
CA GLY A 107 -4.98 8.84 -41.88
C GLY A 107 -5.71 7.51 -41.71
N ASP A 108 -6.48 7.41 -40.64
CA ASP A 108 -7.28 6.24 -40.25
C ASP A 108 -6.48 4.92 -40.34
N VAL A 109 -5.29 4.92 -39.74
CA VAL A 109 -4.43 3.74 -39.75
C VAL A 109 -5.05 2.63 -38.91
N ILE A 110 -5.28 1.47 -39.53
CA ILE A 110 -5.78 0.26 -38.88
C ILE A 110 -4.81 -0.86 -39.14
N VAL A 111 -4.23 -1.43 -38.10
CA VAL A 111 -3.39 -2.65 -38.22
C VAL A 111 -4.13 -3.81 -37.58
N ARG A 112 -4.28 -4.90 -38.30
CA ARG A 112 -4.92 -6.12 -37.85
C ARG A 112 -3.93 -7.26 -37.83
N SER A 113 -3.95 -8.00 -36.73
CA SER A 113 -3.30 -9.30 -36.57
C SER A 113 -4.35 -10.34 -36.14
N PRO A 114 -4.04 -11.63 -36.06
CA PRO A 114 -5.00 -12.65 -35.71
C PRO A 114 -5.72 -12.40 -34.35
N ASP A 115 -5.05 -11.79 -33.42
CA ASP A 115 -5.56 -11.62 -32.04
C ASP A 115 -5.89 -10.17 -31.70
N SER A 116 -5.49 -9.18 -32.50
CA SER A 116 -5.63 -7.77 -32.09
C SER A 116 -5.76 -6.79 -33.26
N VAL A 117 -6.36 -5.65 -32.96
CA VAL A 117 -6.53 -4.52 -33.87
C VAL A 117 -5.99 -3.27 -33.19
N LEU A 118 -5.08 -2.56 -33.86
CA LEU A 118 -4.64 -1.21 -33.52
C LEU A 118 -5.33 -0.21 -34.45
N GLU A 119 -5.94 0.83 -33.89
CA GLU A 119 -6.53 1.98 -34.58
C GLU A 119 -5.79 3.25 -34.11
N THR A 120 -5.24 4.05 -35.04
CA THR A 120 -4.56 5.33 -34.73
C THR A 120 -4.54 6.21 -35.99
N ASP A 121 -4.22 7.51 -35.85
CA ASP A 121 -4.10 8.38 -37.02
C ASP A 121 -2.71 8.28 -37.68
N THR A 122 -1.65 8.05 -36.90
CA THR A 122 -0.29 7.93 -37.45
C THR A 122 0.45 6.74 -36.87
N LEU A 123 1.25 6.07 -37.70
CA LEU A 123 2.12 4.97 -37.31
C LEU A 123 3.51 5.15 -37.94
N ARG A 124 4.58 4.95 -37.17
CA ARG A 124 5.96 5.07 -37.63
C ARG A 124 6.79 3.85 -37.25
N PHE A 125 7.78 3.55 -38.08
CA PHE A 125 8.81 2.58 -37.78
C PHE A 125 10.19 3.26 -37.83
N ASP A 126 10.90 3.31 -36.71
CA ASP A 126 12.30 3.72 -36.63
C ASP A 126 13.19 2.47 -36.65
N ARG A 127 13.81 2.20 -37.80
CA ARG A 127 14.65 1.04 -37.96
C ARG A 127 15.95 1.10 -37.16
N ASN A 128 16.49 2.30 -36.91
CA ASN A 128 17.74 2.43 -36.16
C ASN A 128 17.56 2.03 -34.71
N GLN A 129 16.35 2.24 -34.17
CA GLN A 129 15.98 1.89 -32.80
C GLN A 129 15.15 0.61 -32.72
N ASN A 130 14.84 -0.04 -33.84
CA ASN A 130 13.92 -1.17 -33.93
C ASN A 130 12.59 -0.89 -33.20
N LEU A 131 12.03 0.31 -33.46
CA LEU A 131 10.91 0.88 -32.71
C LEU A 131 9.72 1.19 -33.61
N ILE A 132 8.56 0.61 -33.33
CA ILE A 132 7.26 0.99 -33.90
C ILE A 132 6.54 1.90 -32.90
N TYR A 133 6.01 3.03 -33.36
CA TYR A 133 5.35 3.97 -32.46
C TYR A 133 4.28 4.82 -33.11
N TYR A 134 3.33 5.25 -32.29
CA TYR A 134 2.36 6.29 -32.59
C TYR A 134 2.41 7.39 -31.52
N ASN A 135 2.19 8.63 -31.94
CA ASN A 135 2.12 9.82 -31.08
C ASN A 135 0.78 10.56 -31.23
N THR A 136 -0.21 9.89 -31.76
CA THR A 136 -1.62 10.30 -31.86
C THR A 136 -2.44 9.32 -31.02
N PRO A 137 -3.64 9.68 -30.55
CA PRO A 137 -4.45 8.72 -29.79
C PRO A 137 -4.56 7.38 -30.51
N GLY A 138 -4.30 6.31 -29.76
CA GLY A 138 -4.37 4.94 -30.26
C GLY A 138 -5.29 4.09 -29.41
N LYS A 139 -5.95 3.14 -30.06
CA LYS A 139 -6.81 2.13 -29.43
C LYS A 139 -6.38 0.75 -29.90
N ILE A 140 -6.12 -0.13 -28.94
CA ILE A 140 -5.82 -1.53 -29.19
C ILE A 140 -6.96 -2.37 -28.64
N THR A 141 -7.52 -3.23 -29.48
CA THR A 141 -8.54 -4.20 -29.07
C THR A 141 -7.96 -5.61 -29.20
N ASN A 142 -8.02 -6.40 -28.13
CA ASN A 142 -7.53 -7.77 -28.11
C ASN A 142 -8.48 -8.65 -27.28
N LYS A 143 -9.10 -9.66 -27.89
CA LYS A 143 -9.96 -10.66 -27.21
C LYS A 143 -10.95 -10.06 -26.20
N GLY A 144 -11.56 -8.94 -26.53
CA GLY A 144 -12.51 -8.24 -25.64
C GLY A 144 -11.88 -7.22 -24.70
N ASN A 145 -10.56 -7.20 -24.57
CA ASN A 145 -9.85 -6.15 -23.83
C ASN A 145 -9.62 -4.93 -24.73
N VAL A 146 -9.76 -3.75 -24.18
CA VAL A 146 -9.53 -2.48 -24.88
C VAL A 146 -8.48 -1.68 -24.12
N LEU A 147 -7.42 -1.28 -24.84
CA LEU A 147 -6.40 -0.35 -24.34
C LEU A 147 -6.46 0.93 -25.15
N THR A 148 -6.43 2.08 -24.49
CA THR A 148 -6.28 3.39 -25.13
C THR A 148 -5.12 4.15 -24.51
N SER A 149 -4.39 4.94 -25.32
CA SER A 149 -3.34 5.85 -24.87
C SER A 149 -3.11 6.96 -25.89
N ASN A 150 -2.51 8.08 -25.48
CA ASN A 150 -2.18 9.16 -26.40
C ASN A 150 -0.91 8.87 -27.22
N ALA A 151 -0.03 8.02 -26.71
CA ALA A 151 1.15 7.54 -27.44
C ALA A 151 1.46 6.09 -27.05
N GLY A 152 1.97 5.33 -28.00
CA GLY A 152 2.40 3.96 -27.81
C GLY A 152 3.69 3.67 -28.55
N ARG A 153 4.52 2.82 -27.98
CA ARG A 153 5.81 2.39 -28.50
C ARG A 153 5.94 0.89 -28.35
N TYR A 154 6.48 0.24 -29.36
CA TYR A 154 6.84 -1.18 -29.30
C TYR A 154 8.32 -1.33 -29.67
N PHE A 155 9.13 -1.73 -28.71
CA PHE A 155 10.54 -2.04 -28.87
C PHE A 155 10.68 -3.51 -29.27
N LEU A 156 11.02 -3.77 -30.53
CA LEU A 156 11.04 -5.11 -31.07
C LEU A 156 12.10 -6.02 -30.41
N ASP A 157 13.29 -5.48 -30.11
CA ASP A 157 14.39 -6.23 -29.52
C ASP A 157 14.09 -6.64 -28.08
N GLU A 158 13.47 -5.73 -27.32
CA GLU A 158 13.10 -5.95 -25.94
C GLU A 158 11.78 -6.71 -25.78
N LYS A 159 10.99 -6.81 -26.86
CA LYS A 159 9.60 -7.27 -26.84
C LYS A 159 8.79 -6.55 -25.76
N LYS A 160 8.91 -5.23 -25.76
CA LYS A 160 8.32 -4.34 -24.76
C LYS A 160 7.39 -3.34 -25.40
N PHE A 161 6.19 -3.25 -24.86
CA PHE A 161 5.28 -2.14 -25.11
C PHE A 161 5.45 -1.06 -24.04
N GLN A 162 5.37 0.18 -24.46
CA GLN A 162 5.30 1.34 -23.60
C GLN A 162 4.12 2.21 -24.01
N PHE A 163 3.17 2.41 -23.12
CA PHE A 163 2.02 3.27 -23.32
C PHE A 163 2.15 4.53 -22.45
N LEU A 164 1.92 5.68 -23.05
CA LEU A 164 2.17 6.98 -22.44
C LEU A 164 0.94 7.86 -22.54
N THR A 165 0.70 8.59 -21.45
CA THR A 165 -0.33 9.61 -21.30
C THR A 165 -1.76 9.09 -21.49
N ALA A 166 -2.58 9.27 -20.49
CA ALA A 166 -3.99 8.86 -20.48
C ALA A 166 -4.19 7.37 -20.83
N VAL A 167 -3.31 6.50 -20.33
CA VAL A 167 -3.44 5.05 -20.53
C VAL A 167 -4.68 4.55 -19.80
N THR A 168 -5.57 3.87 -20.52
CA THR A 168 -6.72 3.19 -19.93
C THR A 168 -6.82 1.78 -20.52
N ILE A 169 -6.88 0.78 -19.65
CA ILE A 169 -7.16 -0.60 -20.04
C ILE A 169 -8.50 -0.98 -19.44
N THR A 170 -9.39 -1.51 -20.28
CA THR A 170 -10.65 -2.11 -19.84
C THR A 170 -10.64 -3.58 -20.26
N THR A 171 -10.72 -4.48 -19.27
CA THR A 171 -10.75 -5.92 -19.53
C THR A 171 -12.17 -6.38 -19.87
N ASP A 172 -12.29 -7.54 -20.50
CA ASP A 172 -13.56 -8.22 -20.78
C ASP A 172 -14.39 -8.49 -19.52
N GLN A 173 -13.74 -8.55 -18.34
CA GLN A 173 -14.38 -8.73 -17.04
C GLN A 173 -14.71 -7.43 -16.32
N GLY A 174 -14.51 -6.28 -16.96
CA GLY A 174 -14.85 -4.97 -16.42
C GLY A 174 -13.81 -4.38 -15.46
N THR A 175 -12.62 -4.96 -15.33
CA THR A 175 -11.52 -4.30 -14.61
C THR A 175 -10.99 -3.13 -15.43
N VAL A 176 -10.88 -1.95 -14.81
CA VAL A 176 -10.35 -0.75 -15.43
C VAL A 176 -9.02 -0.38 -14.77
N VAL A 177 -7.96 -0.30 -15.57
CA VAL A 177 -6.66 0.23 -15.16
C VAL A 177 -6.45 1.58 -15.80
N LYS A 178 -6.08 2.60 -15.01
CA LYS A 178 -5.70 3.93 -15.50
C LYS A 178 -4.29 4.25 -15.03
N SER A 179 -3.47 4.79 -15.92
CA SER A 179 -2.09 5.18 -15.64
C SER A 179 -1.65 6.31 -16.57
N ASN A 180 -0.58 7.01 -16.21
CA ASN A 180 0.08 7.95 -17.13
C ASN A 180 1.21 7.29 -17.91
N HIS A 181 1.75 6.19 -17.41
CA HIS A 181 2.80 5.43 -18.06
C HIS A 181 2.70 3.96 -17.65
N LEU A 182 2.61 3.08 -18.64
CA LEU A 182 2.58 1.64 -18.47
C LEU A 182 3.56 0.99 -19.44
N ASP A 183 4.48 0.19 -18.91
CA ASP A 183 5.35 -0.70 -19.66
C ASP A 183 4.84 -2.15 -19.54
N PHE A 184 4.81 -2.88 -20.65
CA PHE A 184 4.46 -4.29 -20.67
C PHE A 184 5.53 -5.09 -21.40
N TYR A 185 6.08 -6.09 -20.75
CA TYR A 185 7.05 -7.03 -21.32
C TYR A 185 6.35 -8.31 -21.74
N GLU A 186 6.38 -8.59 -23.02
CA GLU A 186 5.60 -9.67 -23.64
C GLU A 186 6.04 -11.07 -23.19
N VAL A 187 7.36 -11.33 -23.12
CA VAL A 187 7.88 -12.67 -22.81
C VAL A 187 7.60 -13.08 -21.37
N PRO A 188 7.96 -12.28 -20.34
CA PRO A 188 7.63 -12.61 -18.96
C PRO A 188 6.18 -12.26 -18.59
N GLN A 189 5.43 -11.59 -19.47
CA GLN A 189 4.08 -11.06 -19.20
C GLN A 189 4.00 -10.17 -17.95
N HIS A 190 5.00 -9.30 -17.79
CA HIS A 190 5.12 -8.37 -16.69
C HIS A 190 4.65 -6.96 -17.08
N SER A 191 3.80 -6.36 -16.25
CA SER A 191 3.38 -4.96 -16.36
C SER A 191 4.01 -4.11 -15.29
N TYR A 192 4.42 -2.90 -15.65
CA TYR A 192 4.92 -1.88 -14.73
C TYR A 192 4.14 -0.59 -14.94
N VAL A 193 3.70 0.02 -13.86
CA VAL A 193 3.03 1.34 -13.89
C VAL A 193 3.90 2.37 -13.18
N PHE A 194 3.93 3.59 -13.75
CA PHE A 194 4.73 4.70 -13.27
C PHE A 194 3.86 5.96 -13.15
N GLY A 195 3.95 6.62 -12.00
CA GLY A 195 3.09 7.72 -11.64
C GLY A 195 1.70 7.28 -11.17
N PRO A 196 0.80 8.23 -10.86
CA PRO A 196 -0.53 7.94 -10.33
C PRO A 196 -1.28 6.94 -11.20
N SER A 197 -1.60 5.78 -10.64
CA SER A 197 -2.26 4.68 -11.31
C SER A 197 -3.36 4.09 -10.43
N THR A 198 -4.45 3.67 -11.05
CA THR A 198 -5.58 3.04 -10.37
C THR A 198 -5.99 1.75 -11.06
N ILE A 199 -6.36 0.76 -10.27
CA ILE A 199 -6.98 -0.48 -10.71
C ILE A 199 -8.33 -0.58 -10.03
N THR A 200 -9.40 -0.63 -10.80
CA THR A 200 -10.77 -0.64 -10.29
C THR A 200 -11.52 -1.80 -10.89
N ASN A 201 -12.17 -2.57 -10.06
CA ASN A 201 -13.19 -3.53 -10.47
C ASN A 201 -14.45 -3.34 -9.62
N LYS A 202 -15.40 -4.28 -9.68
CA LYS A 202 -16.64 -4.18 -8.92
C LYS A 202 -16.43 -4.07 -7.39
N ASP A 203 -15.43 -4.77 -6.88
CA ASP A 203 -15.26 -4.99 -5.43
C ASP A 203 -13.97 -4.37 -4.88
N ASP A 204 -13.02 -4.02 -5.75
CA ASP A 204 -11.70 -3.56 -5.36
C ASP A 204 -11.35 -2.21 -6.00
N TYR A 205 -10.69 -1.37 -5.24
CA TYR A 205 -10.00 -0.18 -5.73
C TYR A 205 -8.58 -0.19 -5.19
N ILE A 206 -7.61 -0.15 -6.10
CA ILE A 206 -6.18 -0.11 -5.79
C ILE A 206 -5.59 1.18 -6.38
N TYR A 207 -4.81 1.89 -5.60
CA TYR A 207 -4.01 3.02 -6.04
C TYR A 207 -2.54 2.76 -5.80
N THR A 208 -1.70 3.20 -6.73
CA THR A 208 -0.24 3.20 -6.57
C THR A 208 0.41 4.27 -7.46
N GLU A 209 1.59 4.75 -7.07
CA GLU A 209 2.42 5.62 -7.92
C GLU A 209 3.58 4.87 -8.57
N ASN A 210 3.82 3.64 -8.17
CA ASN A 210 4.75 2.73 -8.80
C ASN A 210 4.34 1.29 -8.48
N GLY A 211 4.22 0.46 -9.48
CA GLY A 211 3.74 -0.90 -9.29
C GLY A 211 4.22 -1.86 -10.37
N PHE A 212 4.27 -3.10 -9.97
CA PHE A 212 4.56 -4.25 -10.79
C PHE A 212 3.40 -5.23 -10.72
N TYR A 213 3.07 -5.85 -11.85
CA TYR A 213 2.08 -6.92 -11.92
C TYR A 213 2.55 -8.03 -12.87
N ASP A 214 2.63 -9.23 -12.33
CA ASP A 214 2.84 -10.47 -13.08
C ASP A 214 1.48 -10.99 -13.55
N VAL A 215 1.21 -10.85 -14.83
CA VAL A 215 -0.08 -11.21 -15.43
C VAL A 215 -0.27 -12.74 -15.47
N GLN A 216 0.82 -13.49 -15.58
CA GLN A 216 0.78 -14.95 -15.68
C GLN A 216 0.42 -15.60 -14.33
N ASN A 217 0.94 -15.06 -13.23
CA ASN A 217 0.74 -15.59 -11.89
C ASN A 217 -0.33 -14.83 -11.08
N ASP A 218 -0.93 -13.78 -11.65
CA ASP A 218 -1.92 -12.91 -10.99
C ASP A 218 -1.40 -12.31 -9.67
N VAL A 219 -0.12 -11.88 -9.67
CA VAL A 219 0.57 -11.32 -8.51
C VAL A 219 0.99 -9.88 -8.77
N GLY A 220 0.67 -8.99 -7.82
CA GLY A 220 1.04 -7.58 -7.88
C GLY A 220 1.89 -7.11 -6.70
N LYS A 221 2.74 -6.12 -6.94
CA LYS A 221 3.49 -5.40 -5.92
C LYS A 221 3.44 -3.90 -6.20
N MET A 222 2.88 -3.15 -5.27
CA MET A 222 2.77 -1.70 -5.28
C MET A 222 3.77 -1.15 -4.27
N ILE A 223 4.58 -0.16 -4.65
CA ILE A 223 5.77 0.24 -3.87
C ILE A 223 5.88 1.73 -3.57
N LYS A 224 4.90 2.54 -3.95
CA LYS A 224 4.93 3.98 -3.64
C LYS A 224 3.53 4.55 -3.44
N ASN A 225 3.28 5.18 -2.30
CA ASN A 225 2.02 5.82 -1.94
C ASN A 225 0.80 4.92 -2.19
N SER A 226 0.93 3.63 -1.88
CA SER A 226 -0.03 2.63 -2.30
C SER A 226 -1.10 2.39 -1.26
N TYR A 227 -2.33 2.16 -1.72
CA TYR A 227 -3.42 1.73 -0.86
C TYR A 227 -4.43 0.86 -1.60
N ILE A 228 -5.12 0.04 -0.82
CA ILE A 228 -6.25 -0.79 -1.26
C ILE A 228 -7.48 -0.39 -0.45
N TRP A 229 -8.60 -0.15 -1.13
CA TRP A 229 -9.91 -0.15 -0.51
C TRP A 229 -10.46 -1.57 -0.55
N TYR A 230 -10.77 -2.10 0.62
CA TYR A 230 -11.43 -3.37 0.80
C TYR A 230 -12.59 -3.20 1.78
N ASP A 231 -13.81 -3.42 1.30
CA ASP A 231 -15.01 -3.14 2.06
C ASP A 231 -15.01 -1.65 2.50
N ASN A 232 -15.20 -1.36 3.77
CA ASN A 232 -15.12 -0.01 4.34
C ASN A 232 -13.73 0.35 4.92
N ARG A 233 -12.69 -0.42 4.57
CA ARG A 233 -11.33 -0.24 5.09
C ARG A 233 -10.37 0.21 4.01
N LYS A 234 -9.61 1.25 4.33
CA LYS A 234 -8.45 1.68 3.53
C LYS A 234 -7.19 1.09 4.13
N ILE A 235 -6.45 0.31 3.37
CA ILE A 235 -5.21 -0.36 3.76
C ILE A 235 -4.06 0.33 3.04
N GLU A 236 -3.12 0.91 3.78
CA GLU A 236 -1.97 1.68 3.30
C GLU A 236 -0.67 1.07 3.82
N GLY A 237 0.41 1.23 3.07
CA GLY A 237 1.76 0.82 3.47
C GLY A 237 2.80 1.31 2.45
N ASP A 238 4.10 1.24 2.78
CA ASP A 238 5.18 1.59 1.86
C ASP A 238 5.22 0.63 0.67
N SER A 239 4.89 -0.64 0.91
CA SER A 239 4.77 -1.66 -0.12
C SER A 239 3.56 -2.55 0.18
N ILE A 240 2.79 -2.83 -0.86
CA ILE A 240 1.65 -3.74 -0.82
C ILE A 240 1.89 -4.86 -1.83
N TYR A 241 1.85 -6.10 -1.36
CA TYR A 241 1.81 -7.30 -2.17
C TYR A 241 0.37 -7.79 -2.28
N TYR A 242 -0.01 -8.24 -3.46
CA TYR A 242 -1.35 -8.75 -3.74
C TYR A 242 -1.27 -10.04 -4.58
N ASN A 243 -1.97 -11.08 -4.18
CA ASN A 243 -2.12 -12.32 -4.93
C ASN A 243 -3.61 -12.58 -5.12
N LYS A 244 -4.08 -12.39 -6.35
CA LYS A 244 -5.51 -12.48 -6.69
C LYS A 244 -6.03 -13.92 -6.58
N MET A 245 -5.24 -14.90 -6.99
CA MET A 245 -5.67 -16.31 -6.94
C MET A 245 -5.84 -16.83 -5.52
N GLN A 246 -5.06 -16.29 -4.57
CA GLN A 246 -5.12 -16.66 -3.16
C GLN A 246 -6.03 -15.75 -2.35
N GLU A 247 -6.62 -14.72 -2.98
CA GLU A 247 -7.37 -13.67 -2.29
C GLU A 247 -6.61 -13.09 -1.08
N PHE A 248 -5.30 -12.91 -1.28
CA PHE A 248 -4.33 -12.53 -0.26
C PHE A 248 -3.70 -11.17 -0.57
N ALA A 249 -3.54 -10.35 0.46
CA ALA A 249 -2.71 -9.15 0.39
C ALA A 249 -1.85 -9.01 1.64
N SER A 250 -0.68 -8.38 1.50
CA SER A 250 0.14 -7.95 2.63
C SER A 250 0.63 -6.52 2.44
N ALA A 251 0.76 -5.79 3.54
CA ALA A 251 1.35 -4.45 3.54
C ALA A 251 2.54 -4.41 4.50
N THR A 252 3.60 -3.72 4.09
CA THR A 252 4.84 -3.61 4.84
C THR A 252 5.24 -2.18 5.05
N ASN A 253 5.76 -1.87 6.23
CA ASN A 253 6.19 -0.58 6.74
C ASN A 253 5.09 0.49 6.71
N HIS A 254 5.03 1.31 7.75
CA HIS A 254 4.04 2.38 7.93
C HIS A 254 2.61 1.94 7.60
N VAL A 255 2.30 0.67 7.96
CA VAL A 255 0.96 0.13 7.72
C VAL A 255 -0.06 0.95 8.48
N ARG A 256 -1.11 1.36 7.78
CA ARG A 256 -2.26 2.05 8.34
C ARG A 256 -3.53 1.49 7.73
N ILE A 257 -4.40 1.01 8.57
CA ILE A 257 -5.72 0.53 8.20
C ILE A 257 -6.74 1.46 8.83
N THR A 258 -7.53 2.14 8.00
CA THR A 258 -8.58 3.05 8.46
C THR A 258 -9.93 2.40 8.21
N ASP A 259 -10.65 2.10 9.28
CA ASP A 259 -12.03 1.65 9.25
C ASP A 259 -12.94 2.89 9.35
N THR A 260 -13.69 3.16 8.27
CA THR A 260 -14.49 4.38 8.17
C THR A 260 -15.81 4.31 8.92
N ILE A 261 -16.33 3.11 9.15
CA ILE A 261 -17.59 2.90 9.86
C ILE A 261 -17.35 2.97 11.38
N ASN A 262 -16.37 2.21 11.89
CA ASN A 262 -16.10 2.15 13.32
C ASN A 262 -15.18 3.27 13.81
N LYS A 263 -14.84 4.24 12.95
CA LYS A 263 -13.92 5.34 13.28
C LYS A 263 -12.63 4.87 13.94
N ALA A 264 -12.17 3.67 13.52
CA ALA A 264 -10.99 3.02 14.06
C ALA A 264 -9.82 3.14 13.09
N ARG A 265 -8.63 3.28 13.66
CA ARG A 265 -7.37 3.24 12.92
C ARG A 265 -6.45 2.21 13.55
N ILE A 266 -5.91 1.32 12.70
CA ILE A 266 -4.92 0.33 13.11
C ILE A 266 -3.61 0.66 12.42
N THR A 267 -2.53 0.67 13.16
CA THR A 267 -1.18 0.94 12.64
C THR A 267 -0.23 -0.19 13.03
N GLY A 268 0.86 -0.33 12.29
CA GLY A 268 1.91 -1.30 12.54
C GLY A 268 2.96 -1.26 11.42
N HIS A 269 3.87 -2.23 11.41
CA HIS A 269 4.87 -2.32 10.34
C HIS A 269 4.66 -3.48 9.38
N TYR A 270 3.74 -4.38 9.68
CA TYR A 270 3.38 -5.49 8.81
C TYR A 270 1.91 -5.89 9.01
N SER A 271 1.21 -6.17 7.91
CA SER A 271 -0.15 -6.72 7.93
C SER A 271 -0.36 -7.73 6.81
N GLU A 272 -1.27 -8.68 7.06
CA GLU A 272 -1.80 -9.61 6.05
C GLU A 272 -3.31 -9.58 6.06
N LEU A 273 -3.90 -9.65 4.88
CA LEU A 273 -5.33 -9.74 4.64
C LEU A 273 -5.64 -11.05 3.89
N PHE A 274 -6.57 -11.82 4.41
CA PHE A 274 -7.13 -13.04 3.80
C PHE A 274 -8.61 -12.77 3.53
N LYS A 275 -8.95 -12.39 2.30
CA LYS A 275 -10.31 -12.00 1.91
C LYS A 275 -11.31 -13.13 2.08
N GLU A 276 -10.96 -14.35 1.65
CA GLU A 276 -11.82 -15.53 1.77
C GLU A 276 -12.26 -15.80 3.23
N LYS A 277 -11.42 -15.45 4.19
CA LYS A 277 -11.63 -15.69 5.63
C LYS A 277 -12.14 -14.46 6.38
N ASP A 278 -12.39 -13.35 5.72
CA ASP A 278 -12.63 -12.05 6.36
C ASP A 278 -11.68 -11.82 7.55
N SER A 279 -10.40 -12.12 7.34
CA SER A 279 -9.39 -12.14 8.39
C SER A 279 -8.19 -11.26 8.02
N MET A 280 -7.76 -10.46 8.96
CA MET A 280 -6.59 -9.61 8.82
C MET A 280 -5.81 -9.55 10.12
N PHE A 281 -4.49 -9.57 10.05
CA PHE A 281 -3.67 -9.28 11.22
C PHE A 281 -2.65 -8.19 10.98
N VAL A 282 -2.24 -7.57 12.08
CA VAL A 282 -1.20 -6.54 12.12
C VAL A 282 -0.19 -6.89 13.20
N THR A 283 1.09 -6.70 12.91
CA THR A 283 2.22 -6.96 13.82
C THR A 283 3.25 -5.81 13.79
N ASN A 284 4.24 -5.91 14.66
CA ASN A 284 5.35 -4.97 14.78
C ASN A 284 4.83 -3.57 15.10
N LYS A 285 4.72 -3.27 16.38
CA LYS A 285 4.09 -2.06 16.95
C LYS A 285 2.62 -1.92 16.54
N ALA A 286 1.87 -3.04 16.54
CA ALA A 286 0.47 -3.02 16.23
C ALA A 286 -0.32 -2.21 17.26
N LEU A 287 -1.08 -1.21 16.82
CA LEU A 287 -1.85 -0.31 17.66
C LEU A 287 -3.21 -0.05 17.04
N VAL A 288 -4.27 -0.29 17.78
CA VAL A 288 -5.63 0.16 17.46
C VAL A 288 -5.91 1.47 18.20
N ARG A 289 -6.42 2.46 17.47
CA ARG A 289 -7.01 3.67 18.02
C ARG A 289 -8.48 3.70 17.64
N MET A 290 -9.35 3.77 18.60
CA MET A 290 -10.79 3.98 18.42
C MET A 290 -11.18 5.35 18.93
N LEU A 291 -11.96 6.10 18.16
CA LEU A 291 -12.58 7.35 18.61
C LEU A 291 -13.89 7.02 19.29
N THR A 292 -14.06 7.47 20.52
CA THR A 292 -15.33 7.38 21.23
C THR A 292 -16.29 8.47 20.77
N GLN A 293 -17.56 8.32 21.07
CA GLN A 293 -18.58 9.33 20.72
C GLN A 293 -18.32 10.68 21.41
N GLU A 294 -17.68 10.68 22.56
CA GLU A 294 -17.30 11.87 23.33
C GLU A 294 -16.07 12.59 22.76
N GLY A 295 -15.44 12.03 21.71
CA GLY A 295 -14.25 12.59 21.06
C GLY A 295 -12.91 12.13 21.66
N ASP A 296 -12.95 11.36 22.74
CA ASP A 296 -11.76 10.75 23.34
C ASP A 296 -11.25 9.57 22.52
N SER A 297 -10.04 9.12 22.82
CA SER A 297 -9.44 7.99 22.13
C SER A 297 -9.15 6.85 23.09
N ALA A 298 -9.61 5.66 22.75
CA ALA A 298 -9.17 4.42 23.35
C ALA A 298 -8.07 3.79 22.50
N TYR A 299 -6.99 3.39 23.14
CA TYR A 299 -5.84 2.75 22.50
C TYR A 299 -5.71 1.31 22.99
N PHE A 300 -5.41 0.44 22.05
CA PHE A 300 -5.17 -0.96 22.31
C PHE A 300 -3.94 -1.44 21.53
N HIS A 301 -3.01 -2.07 22.22
CA HIS A 301 -1.77 -2.61 21.68
C HIS A 301 -1.61 -4.09 22.03
N ALA A 302 -0.97 -4.86 21.15
CA ALA A 302 -0.42 -6.19 21.39
C ALA A 302 0.68 -6.48 20.36
N LYS A 303 1.55 -7.46 20.63
CA LYS A 303 2.55 -7.87 19.63
C LYS A 303 1.91 -8.30 18.31
N ARG A 304 0.71 -8.88 18.36
CA ARG A 304 -0.11 -9.22 17.20
C ARG A 304 -1.57 -8.86 17.47
N ILE A 305 -2.20 -8.17 16.54
CA ILE A 305 -3.63 -7.87 16.56
C ILE A 305 -4.28 -8.58 15.37
N LEU A 306 -5.27 -9.42 15.65
CA LEU A 306 -6.05 -10.18 14.67
C LEU A 306 -7.47 -9.62 14.63
N LEU A 307 -7.93 -9.27 13.43
CA LEU A 307 -9.32 -8.89 13.15
C LEU A 307 -9.96 -10.02 12.34
N THR A 308 -11.18 -10.39 12.71
CA THR A 308 -11.99 -11.37 11.97
C THR A 308 -13.43 -10.94 11.92
N GLY A 309 -14.16 -11.40 10.90
CA GLY A 309 -15.59 -11.15 10.73
C GLY A 309 -15.90 -9.87 9.96
N LYS A 310 -17.14 -9.82 9.47
CA LYS A 310 -17.71 -8.69 8.73
C LYS A 310 -18.24 -7.60 9.66
N GLU A 311 -18.64 -6.48 9.09
CA GLU A 311 -19.33 -5.40 9.79
C GLU A 311 -20.43 -5.93 10.72
N LYS A 312 -20.51 -5.38 11.94
CA LYS A 312 -21.42 -5.77 13.04
C LYS A 312 -21.15 -7.14 13.70
N ASP A 313 -20.20 -7.89 13.20
CA ASP A 313 -19.84 -9.21 13.74
C ASP A 313 -18.30 -9.34 13.91
N ARG A 314 -17.60 -8.20 13.95
CA ARG A 314 -16.14 -8.14 14.06
C ARG A 314 -15.65 -8.57 15.42
N ILE A 315 -14.52 -9.24 15.41
CA ILE A 315 -13.80 -9.63 16.60
C ILE A 315 -12.36 -9.14 16.47
N ILE A 316 -11.90 -8.41 17.47
CA ILE A 316 -10.49 -8.00 17.61
C ILE A 316 -9.86 -8.84 18.71
N ARG A 317 -8.74 -9.49 18.41
CA ARG A 317 -7.92 -10.23 19.38
C ARG A 317 -6.51 -9.70 19.36
N GLY A 318 -5.99 -9.34 20.53
CA GLY A 318 -4.59 -8.97 20.70
C GLY A 318 -3.86 -9.94 21.59
N PHE A 319 -2.70 -10.43 21.16
CA PHE A 319 -1.85 -11.38 21.90
C PHE A 319 -0.45 -11.48 21.27
N PRO A 320 0.57 -11.90 22.01
CA PRO A 320 0.68 -11.77 23.47
C PRO A 320 0.89 -10.31 23.87
N ASP A 321 0.97 -10.05 25.18
CA ASP A 321 1.25 -8.75 25.77
C ASP A 321 0.23 -7.67 25.34
N ALA A 322 -1.05 -7.94 25.66
CA ALA A 322 -2.13 -7.01 25.39
C ALA A 322 -2.12 -5.84 26.38
N ARG A 323 -2.18 -4.62 25.89
CA ARG A 323 -2.16 -3.37 26.66
C ARG A 323 -3.24 -2.42 26.20
N MET A 324 -3.85 -1.72 27.11
CA MET A 324 -4.85 -0.69 26.80
C MET A 324 -4.57 0.61 27.53
N LEU A 325 -4.99 1.71 26.94
CA LEU A 325 -4.99 3.05 27.53
C LEU A 325 -6.25 3.79 27.06
N ARG A 326 -6.99 4.34 28.02
CA ARG A 326 -8.13 5.22 27.78
C ARG A 326 -8.23 6.20 28.94
N ASP A 327 -8.12 7.49 28.67
CA ASP A 327 -8.15 8.56 29.68
C ASP A 327 -7.18 8.28 30.85
N SER A 328 -7.69 8.16 32.06
CA SER A 328 -6.93 7.81 33.28
C SER A 328 -6.84 6.30 33.52
N MET A 329 -7.49 5.49 32.68
CA MET A 329 -7.54 4.04 32.80
C MET A 329 -6.49 3.38 31.91
N SER A 330 -5.72 2.47 32.45
CA SER A 330 -4.82 1.62 31.69
C SER A 330 -4.90 0.16 32.15
N GLY A 331 -4.44 -0.77 31.29
CA GLY A 331 -4.49 -2.19 31.63
C GLY A 331 -3.50 -3.04 30.83
N LYS A 332 -3.15 -4.18 31.41
CA LYS A 332 -2.30 -5.22 30.76
C LYS A 332 -2.92 -6.59 31.00
N ALA A 333 -2.70 -7.49 30.03
CA ALA A 333 -3.05 -8.91 30.12
C ALA A 333 -2.20 -9.71 29.13
N ASP A 334 -2.20 -11.04 29.21
CA ASP A 334 -1.54 -11.86 28.19
C ASP A 334 -2.28 -11.74 26.85
N SER A 335 -3.62 -11.64 26.89
CA SER A 335 -4.45 -11.44 25.70
C SER A 335 -5.71 -10.62 25.98
N LEU A 336 -6.18 -9.93 24.94
CA LEU A 336 -7.45 -9.21 24.92
C LEU A 336 -8.30 -9.71 23.75
N HIS A 337 -9.61 -9.84 24.00
CA HIS A 337 -10.61 -10.19 23.01
C HIS A 337 -11.78 -9.20 23.10
N TRP A 338 -12.09 -8.52 22.01
CA TRP A 338 -13.24 -7.63 21.90
C TRP A 338 -14.19 -8.10 20.80
N SER A 339 -15.50 -8.05 21.07
CA SER A 339 -16.54 -8.41 20.12
C SER A 339 -17.47 -7.21 19.87
N GLU A 340 -17.55 -6.77 18.61
CA GLU A 340 -18.44 -5.68 18.18
C GLU A 340 -19.92 -6.00 18.47
N LYS A 341 -20.33 -7.23 18.18
CA LYS A 341 -21.72 -7.69 18.32
C LYS A 341 -22.25 -7.64 19.75
N THR A 342 -21.40 -7.91 20.71
CA THR A 342 -21.82 -8.03 22.11
C THR A 342 -21.33 -6.88 22.97
N GLY A 343 -20.43 -6.05 22.50
CA GLY A 343 -19.74 -5.03 23.30
C GLY A 343 -18.81 -5.60 24.36
N LEU A 344 -18.58 -6.92 24.35
CA LEU A 344 -17.79 -7.61 25.38
C LEU A 344 -16.30 -7.51 25.10
N THR A 345 -15.56 -6.98 26.08
CA THR A 345 -14.10 -7.04 26.14
C THR A 345 -13.67 -8.04 27.22
N GLN A 346 -12.76 -8.93 26.88
CA GLN A 346 -12.20 -9.94 27.80
C GLN A 346 -10.70 -9.73 27.92
N PHE A 347 -10.20 -9.64 29.16
CA PHE A 347 -8.78 -9.66 29.49
C PHE A 347 -8.45 -10.99 30.12
N ILE A 348 -7.55 -11.74 29.52
CA ILE A 348 -7.24 -13.13 29.88
C ILE A 348 -5.74 -13.26 30.13
N GLY A 349 -5.38 -13.98 31.20
CA GLY A 349 -4.01 -14.23 31.60
C GLY A 349 -3.43 -13.06 32.40
N ASN A 350 -3.45 -13.20 33.71
CA ASN A 350 -2.90 -12.23 34.68
C ASN A 350 -3.31 -10.77 34.43
N PRO A 351 -4.61 -10.48 34.19
CA PRO A 351 -5.04 -9.15 33.88
C PRO A 351 -4.83 -8.21 35.09
N ILE A 352 -4.40 -6.99 34.75
CA ILE A 352 -4.29 -5.88 35.71
C ILE A 352 -4.83 -4.62 35.05
N MET A 353 -5.60 -3.86 35.78
CA MET A 353 -6.13 -2.56 35.37
C MET A 353 -5.80 -1.50 36.44
N TRP A 354 -5.51 -0.30 35.99
CA TRP A 354 -5.33 0.87 36.84
C TRP A 354 -6.33 1.96 36.47
N ASN A 355 -6.88 2.61 37.50
CA ASN A 355 -7.69 3.80 37.36
C ASN A 355 -7.35 4.77 38.47
N GLY A 356 -6.76 5.94 38.15
CA GLY A 356 -6.19 6.83 39.16
C GLY A 356 -5.16 6.11 40.01
N ASP A 357 -5.35 6.15 41.31
CA ASP A 357 -4.48 5.51 42.34
C ASP A 357 -4.94 4.08 42.71
N SER A 358 -5.86 3.52 41.93
CA SER A 358 -6.42 2.19 42.16
C SER A 358 -5.87 1.18 41.18
N GLN A 359 -5.59 -0.02 41.67
CA GLN A 359 -5.18 -1.20 40.89
C GLN A 359 -6.21 -2.31 41.09
N LEU A 360 -6.60 -2.98 39.99
CA LEU A 360 -7.50 -4.11 40.00
C LEU A 360 -6.83 -5.31 39.34
N THR A 361 -6.87 -6.47 40.01
CA THR A 361 -6.33 -7.73 39.48
C THR A 361 -7.33 -8.89 39.64
N GLY A 362 -7.16 -9.94 38.88
CA GLY A 362 -7.94 -11.17 38.93
C GLY A 362 -7.41 -12.19 37.95
N ARG A 363 -8.08 -13.31 37.75
CA ARG A 363 -7.68 -14.32 36.75
C ARG A 363 -8.21 -13.99 35.36
N ILE A 364 -9.44 -13.49 35.27
CA ILE A 364 -10.10 -13.06 34.04
C ILE A 364 -10.93 -11.80 34.35
N MET A 365 -10.87 -10.82 33.48
CA MET A 365 -11.74 -9.64 33.55
C MET A 365 -12.60 -9.53 32.29
N TYR A 366 -13.85 -9.16 32.50
CA TYR A 366 -14.83 -8.87 31.45
C TYR A 366 -15.31 -7.43 31.63
N LEU A 367 -15.26 -6.67 30.56
CA LEU A 367 -15.86 -5.33 30.49
C LEU A 367 -16.94 -5.37 29.42
N LEU A 368 -18.17 -5.04 29.79
CA LEU A 368 -19.30 -4.93 28.87
C LEU A 368 -19.55 -3.47 28.58
N SER A 369 -19.67 -3.14 27.31
CA SER A 369 -20.08 -1.82 26.84
C SER A 369 -21.39 -1.95 26.07
N ASN A 370 -22.23 -0.92 26.13
CA ASN A 370 -23.41 -0.81 25.29
C ASN A 370 -22.98 -0.64 23.82
N THR A 371 -23.52 -1.46 22.93
CA THR A 371 -23.12 -1.46 21.51
C THR A 371 -23.64 -0.26 20.70
N GLU A 372 -24.65 0.46 21.22
CA GLU A 372 -25.23 1.64 20.57
C GLU A 372 -24.59 2.94 21.08
N THR A 373 -24.38 3.05 22.40
CA THR A 373 -23.86 4.27 23.03
C THR A 373 -22.36 4.22 23.28
N GLU A 374 -21.73 3.04 23.18
CA GLU A 374 -20.31 2.76 23.49
C GLU A 374 -19.92 3.04 24.95
N GLN A 375 -20.93 3.32 25.82
CA GLN A 375 -20.71 3.54 27.25
C GLN A 375 -20.45 2.22 27.97
N MET A 376 -19.62 2.27 29.00
CA MET A 376 -19.38 1.13 29.87
C MET A 376 -20.65 0.82 30.68
N ASP A 377 -21.03 -0.46 30.69
CA ASP A 377 -22.20 -0.97 31.41
C ASP A 377 -21.79 -1.71 32.68
N SER A 378 -20.93 -2.71 32.56
CA SER A 378 -20.55 -3.54 33.69
C SER A 378 -19.13 -4.11 33.60
N LEU A 379 -18.55 -4.37 34.77
CA LEU A 379 -17.27 -5.03 34.98
C LEU A 379 -17.49 -6.33 35.73
N LYS A 380 -16.80 -7.39 35.33
CA LYS A 380 -16.78 -8.66 36.06
C LYS A 380 -15.34 -9.14 36.18
N VAL A 381 -14.88 -9.37 37.39
CA VAL A 381 -13.57 -9.93 37.72
C VAL A 381 -13.78 -11.26 38.42
N LEU A 382 -13.22 -12.31 37.86
CA LEU A 382 -13.41 -13.67 38.35
C LEU A 382 -12.12 -14.27 38.87
N ASP A 383 -12.27 -15.03 39.92
CA ASP A 383 -11.24 -15.78 40.62
C ASP A 383 -10.11 -14.85 41.17
N ASN A 384 -10.10 -14.71 42.44
CA ASN A 384 -9.11 -13.91 43.17
C ASN A 384 -9.14 -12.42 42.79
N ALA A 385 -10.35 -11.83 42.76
CA ALA A 385 -10.53 -10.41 42.52
C ALA A 385 -9.90 -9.59 43.66
N PHE A 386 -9.02 -8.64 43.32
CA PHE A 386 -8.30 -7.83 44.30
C PHE A 386 -8.20 -6.38 43.80
N VAL A 387 -8.73 -5.45 44.61
CA VAL A 387 -8.54 -4.00 44.47
C VAL A 387 -7.54 -3.52 45.49
N ILE A 388 -6.57 -2.74 45.05
CA ILE A 388 -5.61 -2.04 45.92
C ILE A 388 -5.67 -0.57 45.52
N GLN A 389 -5.90 0.31 46.48
CA GLN A 389 -5.87 1.74 46.28
C GLN A 389 -4.81 2.36 47.22
N LYS A 390 -3.93 3.18 46.65
CA LYS A 390 -2.95 3.90 47.43
C LYS A 390 -3.65 4.91 48.34
N ASP A 391 -3.31 4.90 49.61
CA ASP A 391 -3.76 5.93 50.55
C ASP A 391 -3.09 7.27 50.19
N THR A 392 -3.87 8.27 49.87
CA THR A 392 -3.39 9.59 49.43
C THR A 392 -3.11 10.52 50.59
N LEU A 393 -3.62 10.22 51.81
CA LEU A 393 -3.41 11.00 53.04
C LEU A 393 -2.32 10.41 53.91
N GLY A 394 -2.02 9.12 53.73
CA GLY A 394 -0.99 8.40 54.49
C GLY A 394 -0.04 7.62 53.60
N THR A 395 0.54 6.57 54.17
CA THR A 395 1.51 5.69 53.47
C THR A 395 0.97 4.27 53.23
N GLY A 396 -0.31 4.04 53.57
CA GLY A 396 -0.95 2.75 53.50
C GLY A 396 -1.60 2.43 52.16
N TYR A 397 -2.37 1.35 52.16
CA TYR A 397 -3.16 0.90 51.01
C TYR A 397 -4.53 0.44 51.48
N ASN A 398 -5.58 1.00 50.91
CA ASN A 398 -6.92 0.42 50.99
C ASN A 398 -6.96 -0.85 50.13
N GLN A 399 -7.55 -1.91 50.65
CA GLN A 399 -7.52 -3.23 50.04
C GLN A 399 -8.89 -3.87 50.15
N LEU A 400 -9.35 -4.43 48.99
CA LEU A 400 -10.59 -5.18 48.87
C LEU A 400 -10.30 -6.46 48.11
N LYS A 401 -10.57 -7.62 48.70
CA LYS A 401 -10.33 -8.91 48.11
C LYS A 401 -11.56 -9.79 48.22
N GLY A 402 -11.82 -10.57 47.17
CA GLY A 402 -12.90 -11.57 47.17
C GLY A 402 -12.68 -12.59 46.03
N VAL A 403 -13.51 -13.62 46.01
CA VAL A 403 -13.44 -14.61 44.93
C VAL A 403 -13.86 -13.95 43.62
N ASN A 404 -15.00 -13.26 43.58
CA ASN A 404 -15.51 -12.57 42.42
C ASN A 404 -15.86 -11.11 42.76
N MET A 405 -15.80 -10.28 41.72
CA MET A 405 -16.16 -8.88 41.78
C MET A 405 -17.06 -8.50 40.60
N TYR A 406 -18.09 -7.71 40.84
CA TYR A 406 -19.02 -7.19 39.87
C TYR A 406 -19.16 -5.69 40.03
N GLY A 407 -18.85 -4.93 38.98
CA GLY A 407 -18.99 -3.48 38.95
C GLY A 407 -20.10 -3.07 38.00
N LYS A 408 -20.82 -2.01 38.34
CA LYS A 408 -21.82 -1.37 37.50
C LYS A 408 -21.41 0.06 37.20
N PHE A 409 -21.56 0.47 35.96
CA PHE A 409 -21.24 1.82 35.52
C PHE A 409 -22.52 2.61 35.21
N VAL A 410 -22.49 3.89 35.48
CA VAL A 410 -23.48 4.90 35.07
C VAL A 410 -22.68 6.07 34.50
N ASP A 411 -22.99 6.50 33.29
CA ASP A 411 -22.27 7.58 32.57
C ASP A 411 -20.74 7.39 32.56
N ASN A 412 -20.29 6.18 32.22
CA ASN A 412 -18.88 5.75 32.21
C ASN A 412 -18.16 5.81 33.58
N LYS A 413 -18.88 6.09 34.67
CA LYS A 413 -18.33 6.10 36.03
C LYS A 413 -18.78 4.87 36.81
N LEU A 414 -17.89 4.27 37.56
CA LEU A 414 -18.23 3.15 38.45
C LEU A 414 -19.19 3.68 39.54
N SER A 415 -20.41 3.13 39.60
CA SER A 415 -21.45 3.53 40.54
C SER A 415 -21.63 2.54 41.66
N GLU A 416 -21.37 1.26 41.42
CA GLU A 416 -21.55 0.19 42.41
C GLU A 416 -20.52 -0.91 42.19
N LEU A 417 -20.07 -1.52 43.30
CA LEU A 417 -19.10 -2.61 43.30
C LEU A 417 -19.52 -3.67 44.31
N ASP A 418 -19.72 -4.89 43.87
CA ASP A 418 -20.01 -6.05 44.70
C ASP A 418 -18.83 -7.02 44.75
N LEU A 419 -18.31 -7.30 45.92
CA LEU A 419 -17.35 -8.40 46.17
C LEU A 419 -18.10 -9.57 46.79
N ILE A 420 -17.98 -10.74 46.18
CA ILE A 420 -18.75 -11.91 46.56
C ILE A 420 -17.83 -13.10 46.85
N LYS A 421 -18.12 -13.78 47.94
CA LYS A 421 -17.44 -14.92 48.54
C LYS A 421 -16.05 -14.55 49.13
N ASN A 422 -15.92 -14.82 50.41
CA ASN A 422 -14.70 -14.58 51.19
C ASN A 422 -14.18 -13.14 51.00
N ALA A 423 -15.06 -12.17 51.17
CA ALA A 423 -14.70 -10.78 51.04
C ALA A 423 -13.86 -10.33 52.27
N GLU A 424 -12.71 -9.74 51.98
CA GLU A 424 -11.77 -9.19 52.95
C GLU A 424 -11.54 -7.71 52.67
N LEU A 425 -11.38 -6.90 53.72
CA LEU A 425 -11.23 -5.45 53.66
C LEU A 425 -10.10 -5.00 54.56
N ILE A 426 -9.29 -4.07 54.11
CA ILE A 426 -8.48 -3.14 54.93
C ILE A 426 -8.76 -1.74 54.38
N TYR A 427 -9.24 -0.85 55.26
CA TYR A 427 -9.61 0.50 54.88
C TYR A 427 -9.14 1.52 55.93
N TYR A 428 -8.41 2.53 55.50
CA TYR A 428 -7.91 3.63 56.33
C TYR A 428 -9.00 4.72 56.43
N MET A 429 -9.50 4.95 57.62
CA MET A 429 -10.60 5.87 57.87
C MET A 429 -10.07 7.20 58.39
N TYR A 430 -10.43 8.29 57.76
CA TYR A 430 -10.06 9.65 58.11
C TYR A 430 -11.29 10.47 58.53
N ASN A 431 -11.08 11.43 59.41
CA ASN A 431 -12.09 12.43 59.79
C ASN A 431 -12.09 13.61 58.80
N ASP A 432 -12.99 14.57 58.97
CA ASP A 432 -13.11 15.78 58.15
C ASP A 432 -11.87 16.69 58.19
N GLN A 433 -10.99 16.49 59.16
CA GLN A 433 -9.71 17.20 59.31
C GLN A 433 -8.53 16.45 58.68
N ASN A 434 -8.81 15.37 57.97
CA ASN A 434 -7.80 14.45 57.37
C ASN A 434 -6.89 13.78 58.44
N GLU A 435 -7.39 13.59 59.65
CA GLU A 435 -6.68 12.83 60.68
C GLU A 435 -7.12 11.38 60.66
N LEU A 436 -6.19 10.43 60.71
CA LEU A 436 -6.48 8.99 60.73
C LEU A 436 -7.25 8.60 61.98
N VAL A 437 -8.47 8.20 61.83
CA VAL A 437 -9.34 7.68 62.90
C VAL A 437 -8.97 6.27 63.30
N GLY A 438 -8.60 5.45 62.30
CA GLY A 438 -8.22 4.06 62.50
C GLY A 438 -8.25 3.29 61.21
N ILE A 439 -7.86 2.01 61.30
CA ILE A 439 -7.81 1.07 60.18
C ILE A 439 -8.89 0.01 60.39
N ASP A 440 -9.93 0.03 59.53
CA ASP A 440 -10.97 -0.99 59.52
C ASP A 440 -10.43 -2.26 58.80
N LYS A 441 -10.33 -3.35 59.56
CA LYS A 441 -9.96 -4.65 59.04
C LYS A 441 -11.09 -5.63 59.24
N GLY A 442 -11.65 -6.15 58.16
CA GLY A 442 -12.84 -6.97 58.25
C GLY A 442 -12.87 -8.11 57.23
N ILE A 443 -13.69 -9.10 57.54
CA ILE A 443 -14.05 -10.22 56.70
C ILE A 443 -15.56 -10.42 56.71
N CYS A 444 -16.12 -10.83 55.56
CA CYS A 444 -17.53 -11.19 55.43
C CYS A 444 -17.73 -12.03 54.16
N SER A 445 -18.97 -12.45 53.92
CA SER A 445 -19.25 -13.18 52.65
C SER A 445 -19.44 -12.27 51.44
N HIS A 446 -19.92 -11.02 51.66
CA HIS A 446 -20.22 -10.06 50.62
C HIS A 446 -20.01 -8.63 51.10
N ILE A 447 -19.36 -7.80 50.28
CA ILE A 447 -19.25 -6.35 50.44
C ILE A 447 -19.85 -5.67 49.24
N ASN A 448 -20.80 -4.75 49.46
CA ASN A 448 -21.29 -3.82 48.45
C ASN A 448 -20.75 -2.43 48.72
N ILE A 449 -20.23 -1.77 47.71
CA ILE A 449 -19.69 -0.40 47.77
C ILE A 449 -20.44 0.44 46.76
N THR A 450 -20.97 1.58 47.18
CA THR A 450 -21.54 2.58 46.27
C THR A 450 -20.60 3.77 46.14
N PHE A 451 -20.61 4.39 44.96
CA PHE A 451 -19.76 5.53 44.66
C PHE A 451 -20.63 6.73 44.27
N GLU A 452 -20.29 7.91 44.74
CA GLU A 452 -20.77 9.21 44.32
C GLU A 452 -19.56 10.06 43.92
N ASP A 453 -19.59 10.69 42.76
CA ASP A 453 -18.49 11.49 42.20
C ASP A 453 -17.11 10.80 42.23
N SER A 454 -17.09 9.49 41.98
CA SER A 454 -15.91 8.60 42.00
C SER A 454 -15.28 8.42 43.39
N GLN A 455 -15.99 8.81 44.45
CA GLN A 455 -15.59 8.56 45.86
C GLN A 455 -16.52 7.51 46.47
N ILE A 456 -16.02 6.78 47.45
CA ILE A 456 -16.83 5.80 48.19
C ILE A 456 -17.88 6.55 49.00
N ALA A 457 -19.16 6.39 48.67
CA ALA A 457 -20.29 6.94 49.38
C ALA A 457 -20.72 6.00 50.53
N SER A 458 -20.72 4.70 50.31
CA SER A 458 -21.02 3.72 51.35
C SER A 458 -20.30 2.38 51.12
N ALA A 459 -20.02 1.66 52.19
CA ALA A 459 -19.53 0.29 52.17
C ALA A 459 -20.34 -0.57 53.14
N THR A 460 -21.11 -1.51 52.63
CA THR A 460 -22.00 -2.36 53.42
C THR A 460 -21.49 -3.81 53.40
N LYS A 461 -21.31 -4.37 54.58
CA LYS A 461 -20.86 -5.76 54.77
C LYS A 461 -22.05 -6.66 55.08
N PHE A 462 -22.21 -7.74 54.30
CA PHE A 462 -23.33 -8.67 54.44
C PHE A 462 -22.83 -10.07 54.79
N VAL A 463 -23.67 -10.81 55.53
CA VAL A 463 -23.50 -12.22 55.86
C VAL A 463 -22.24 -12.46 56.71
N ALA A 464 -22.46 -12.64 58.01
CA ALA A 464 -21.46 -12.93 59.01
C ALA A 464 -20.28 -11.91 59.03
N PRO A 465 -20.53 -10.57 59.09
CA PRO A 465 -19.44 -9.61 59.16
C PRO A 465 -18.68 -9.75 60.50
N SER A 466 -17.35 -9.78 60.39
CA SER A 466 -16.44 -9.62 61.51
C SER A 466 -15.46 -8.52 61.11
N SER A 467 -15.45 -7.41 61.88
CA SER A 467 -14.64 -6.24 61.56
C SER A 467 -14.25 -5.53 62.84
N ASP A 468 -12.97 -5.18 62.89
CA ASP A 468 -12.40 -4.44 64.01
C ASP A 468 -11.76 -3.15 63.47
N LEU A 469 -12.01 -2.06 64.16
CA LEU A 469 -11.35 -0.76 63.92
C LEU A 469 -10.12 -0.65 64.84
N TYR A 470 -8.95 -0.71 64.25
CA TYR A 470 -7.68 -0.63 64.97
C TYR A 470 -7.15 0.80 64.94
N PRO A 471 -6.75 1.37 66.10
CA PRO A 471 -5.85 2.52 66.12
C PRO A 471 -4.55 2.23 65.37
N ASP A 472 -3.95 3.25 64.79
CA ASP A 472 -2.75 3.06 63.92
C ASP A 472 -1.63 2.31 64.65
N GLU A 473 -1.40 2.62 65.93
CA GLU A 473 -0.35 2.00 66.72
C GLU A 473 -0.61 0.54 67.11
N GLU A 474 -1.87 0.08 67.04
CA GLU A 474 -2.27 -1.26 67.42
C GLU A 474 -2.22 -2.28 66.32
N LEU A 475 -2.26 -1.86 65.03
CA LEU A 475 -2.18 -2.76 63.89
C LEU A 475 -0.74 -2.83 63.35
N PRO A 476 -0.02 -3.94 63.57
CA PRO A 476 1.37 -4.04 63.12
C PRO A 476 1.47 -4.05 61.59
N PRO A 477 2.58 -3.60 60.99
CA PRO A 477 2.73 -3.43 59.54
C PRO A 477 2.43 -4.70 58.70
N ASN A 478 2.79 -5.88 59.20
CA ASN A 478 2.51 -7.16 58.52
C ASN A 478 1.03 -7.53 58.54
N ALA A 479 0.22 -7.00 59.43
CA ALA A 479 -1.22 -7.22 59.50
C ALA A 479 -2.01 -6.19 58.65
N ARG A 480 -1.34 -5.16 58.12
CA ARG A 480 -1.91 -4.12 57.24
C ARG A 480 -1.97 -4.52 55.78
N LEU A 481 -1.55 -5.74 55.42
CA LEU A 481 -1.60 -6.26 54.06
C LEU A 481 -2.41 -7.56 54.08
N LEU A 482 -3.35 -7.67 53.10
CA LEU A 482 -4.08 -8.91 52.85
C LEU A 482 -3.16 -9.91 52.15
N LYS A 483 -3.49 -11.19 52.30
CA LYS A 483 -2.77 -12.25 51.60
C LYS A 483 -2.79 -12.00 50.09
N ASP A 484 -1.67 -12.23 49.41
CA ASP A 484 -1.45 -12.01 47.97
C ASP A 484 -1.43 -10.53 47.55
N PHE A 485 -1.24 -9.60 48.51
CA PHE A 485 -1.00 -8.19 48.20
C PHE A 485 0.21 -8.03 47.28
N ASN A 486 -0.01 -7.37 46.14
CA ASN A 486 1.04 -7.07 45.16
C ASN A 486 0.72 -5.75 44.46
N TRP A 487 1.32 -4.66 44.91
CA TRP A 487 1.20 -3.36 44.27
C TRP A 487 2.17 -3.28 43.07
N ARG A 488 1.63 -2.99 41.90
CA ARG A 488 2.35 -2.92 40.61
C ARG A 488 2.16 -1.56 39.93
N GLY A 489 2.11 -0.48 40.72
CA GLY A 489 1.86 0.86 40.22
C GLY A 489 2.96 1.42 39.32
N ASP A 490 4.18 0.87 39.41
CA ASP A 490 5.31 1.17 38.53
C ASP A 490 5.12 0.62 37.09
N GLU A 491 4.23 -0.34 36.92
CA GLU A 491 3.90 -0.89 35.58
C GLU A 491 2.73 -0.15 34.91
N LYS A 492 2.10 0.82 35.59
CA LYS A 492 0.98 1.59 35.03
C LYS A 492 1.39 2.33 33.77
N ILE A 493 0.56 2.26 32.75
CA ILE A 493 0.75 2.99 31.49
C ILE A 493 0.14 4.38 31.66
N ASN A 494 0.94 5.43 31.60
CA ASN A 494 0.50 6.81 31.78
C ASN A 494 0.48 7.62 30.50
N SER A 495 1.13 7.14 29.43
CA SER A 495 1.18 7.81 28.13
C SER A 495 1.06 6.82 26.96
N LEU A 496 0.79 7.36 25.77
CA LEU A 496 0.72 6.53 24.56
C LEU A 496 2.08 5.92 24.20
N GLU A 497 3.17 6.58 24.53
CA GLU A 497 4.52 6.07 24.29
C GLU A 497 4.81 4.83 25.13
N GLU A 498 4.33 4.81 26.38
CA GLU A 498 4.51 3.71 27.32
C GLU A 498 3.63 2.48 27.00
N ILE A 499 2.69 2.61 26.03
CA ILE A 499 1.87 1.47 25.61
C ILE A 499 2.71 0.40 24.90
N PHE A 500 3.84 0.79 24.31
CA PHE A 500 4.80 -0.13 23.68
C PHE A 500 5.82 -0.62 24.71
N SER A 501 6.38 -1.80 24.51
CA SER A 501 7.48 -2.28 25.32
C SER A 501 8.80 -1.58 24.96
N ASP A 502 9.73 -1.51 25.90
CA ASP A 502 11.07 -0.97 25.65
C ASP A 502 11.78 -1.71 24.51
N GLU A 503 11.55 -3.02 24.39
CA GLU A 503 12.06 -3.86 23.30
C GLU A 503 11.53 -3.41 21.94
N GLU A 504 10.23 -3.15 21.82
CA GLU A 504 9.60 -2.67 20.56
C GLU A 504 10.07 -1.27 20.20
N ILE A 505 10.27 -0.40 21.18
CA ILE A 505 10.81 0.95 20.98
C ILE A 505 12.25 0.86 20.46
N ALA A 506 13.08 -0.01 21.04
CA ALA A 506 14.45 -0.22 20.63
C ALA A 506 14.54 -0.80 19.21
N GLN A 507 13.73 -1.80 18.89
CA GLN A 507 13.64 -2.40 17.55
C GLN A 507 13.22 -1.38 16.50
N ASP A 508 12.24 -0.53 16.78
CA ASP A 508 11.78 0.52 15.85
C ASP A 508 12.88 1.57 15.58
N LYS A 509 13.63 1.97 16.61
CA LYS A 509 14.79 2.87 16.45
C LYS A 509 15.86 2.26 15.54
N SER A 510 16.22 1.00 15.77
CA SER A 510 17.22 0.28 14.96
C SER A 510 16.76 0.14 13.51
N ALA A 511 15.50 -0.23 13.28
CA ALA A 511 14.94 -0.36 11.95
C ALA A 511 14.86 0.99 11.19
N LYS A 512 14.62 2.10 11.89
CA LYS A 512 14.67 3.45 11.30
C LYS A 512 16.08 3.85 10.89
N GLN A 513 17.07 3.57 11.73
CA GLN A 513 18.49 3.84 11.43
C GLN A 513 18.96 3.04 10.22
N GLU A 514 18.64 1.76 10.14
CA GLU A 514 19.00 0.90 9.00
C GLU A 514 18.37 1.37 7.68
N ARG A 515 17.11 1.80 7.70
CA ARG A 515 16.44 2.37 6.52
C ARG A 515 17.08 3.67 6.07
N GLU A 516 17.39 4.55 6.99
CA GLU A 516 18.06 5.83 6.68
C GLU A 516 19.44 5.60 6.12
N GLN A 517 20.20 4.65 6.66
CA GLN A 517 21.50 4.30 6.14
C GLN A 517 21.42 3.74 4.71
N LYS A 518 20.48 2.83 4.43
CA LYS A 518 20.22 2.32 3.07
C LYS A 518 19.80 3.42 2.10
N ARG A 519 19.01 4.40 2.56
CA ARG A 519 18.64 5.57 1.75
C ARG A 519 19.86 6.40 1.38
N ILE A 520 20.72 6.72 2.35
CA ILE A 520 21.96 7.46 2.13
C ILE A 520 22.88 6.72 1.17
N GLU A 521 23.05 5.40 1.33
CA GLU A 521 23.84 4.57 0.44
C GLU A 521 23.30 4.56 -1.00
N SER A 522 21.98 4.54 -1.18
CA SER A 522 21.34 4.57 -2.50
C SER A 522 21.39 5.95 -3.18
N GLU A 523 21.48 7.03 -2.41
CA GLU A 523 21.57 8.42 -2.90
C GLU A 523 23.02 8.89 -3.09
N THR A 524 24.00 8.15 -2.55
CA THR A 524 25.42 8.47 -2.74
C THR A 524 25.83 8.10 -4.17
N PRO A 525 26.24 9.05 -5.04
CA PRO A 525 26.71 8.71 -6.38
C PRO A 525 27.88 7.73 -6.27
N MET A 526 27.81 6.62 -7.01
CA MET A 526 28.99 5.76 -7.19
C MET A 526 30.15 6.66 -7.63
N GLN A 527 31.16 6.81 -6.78
CA GLN A 527 32.42 7.37 -7.24
C GLN A 527 32.97 6.40 -8.29
N ILE A 528 32.78 6.76 -9.56
CA ILE A 528 33.45 6.11 -10.67
C ILE A 528 34.94 6.38 -10.41
N GLN A 529 35.64 5.39 -9.91
CA GLN A 529 37.10 5.43 -9.93
C GLN A 529 37.49 5.60 -11.41
N PRO A 530 38.30 6.59 -11.76
CA PRO A 530 38.76 6.70 -13.13
C PRO A 530 39.57 5.42 -13.42
N GLU A 531 39.00 4.54 -14.22
CA GLU A 531 39.79 3.48 -14.85
C GLU A 531 40.97 4.16 -15.55
N THR A 532 42.17 3.84 -15.10
CA THR A 532 43.39 4.23 -15.76
C THR A 532 43.34 3.65 -17.16
N LEU A 533 43.01 4.50 -18.14
CA LEU A 533 43.13 4.17 -19.55
C LEU A 533 44.58 3.79 -19.78
N ILE A 534 44.86 2.50 -19.87
CA ILE A 534 46.12 1.97 -20.42
C ILE A 534 46.06 2.32 -21.90
N VAL A 535 46.69 3.43 -22.27
CA VAL A 535 46.99 3.76 -23.66
C VAL A 535 48.05 2.79 -24.13
N PRO A 536 47.83 1.95 -25.16
CA PRO A 536 48.88 1.15 -25.71
C PRO A 536 49.90 2.09 -26.38
N GLU A 537 51.18 1.98 -25.99
CA GLU A 537 52.29 2.63 -26.67
C GLU A 537 52.28 2.25 -28.14
N ARG A 538 52.17 3.25 -29.04
CA ARG A 538 52.47 3.11 -30.46
C ARG A 538 53.95 3.27 -30.65
N GLU A 539 54.57 2.26 -31.21
CA GLU A 539 55.93 2.29 -31.75
C GLU A 539 56.09 3.41 -32.79
N ASP A 540 57.27 4.02 -32.71
CA ASP A 540 57.76 5.14 -33.51
C ASP A 540 57.68 4.89 -35.01
N GLU A 541 57.11 5.82 -35.76
CA GLU A 541 57.56 6.14 -37.10
C GLU A 541 57.80 7.65 -37.23
N LYS A 542 59.06 7.96 -37.51
CA LYS A 542 59.57 9.30 -37.77
C LYS A 542 59.03 9.79 -39.11
N ASP A 543 58.38 10.92 -39.14
CA ASP A 543 58.60 11.92 -40.16
C ASP A 543 58.04 13.29 -39.73
N ASN A 544 58.91 14.27 -39.85
CA ASN A 544 58.72 15.68 -39.51
C ASN A 544 58.22 16.43 -40.75
N PRO A 545 57.27 17.31 -40.71
CA PRO A 545 57.46 18.66 -41.23
C PRO A 545 56.86 19.79 -40.40
N THR A 546 57.68 20.76 -40.24
CA THR A 546 57.64 22.23 -40.01
C THR A 546 56.25 22.91 -39.77
N PRO A 547 56.16 23.83 -38.76
CA PRO A 547 54.94 24.50 -38.41
C PRO A 547 54.67 25.77 -39.23
N LEU A 548 53.39 26.06 -39.54
CA LEU A 548 52.91 27.33 -40.09
C LEU A 548 52.22 28.21 -39.03
N PRO A 549 52.21 29.53 -39.18
CA PRO A 549 52.11 30.48 -38.09
C PRO A 549 50.63 30.79 -37.65
N VAL A 550 50.52 31.13 -36.39
CA VAL A 550 49.34 31.61 -35.67
C VAL A 550 48.90 32.95 -36.19
N LYS A 551 47.58 33.12 -36.47
CA LYS A 551 46.91 34.40 -36.57
C LYS A 551 46.05 34.65 -35.34
N GLU A 552 46.41 35.72 -34.62
CA GLU A 552 45.63 36.33 -33.54
C GLU A 552 44.24 36.71 -34.03
N ARG A 553 43.23 36.53 -33.17
CA ARG A 553 41.96 37.21 -33.24
C ARG A 553 41.60 37.88 -31.93
N VAL A 554 41.45 39.17 -32.12
CA VAL A 554 41.05 40.28 -31.28
C VAL A 554 39.75 39.98 -30.48
N GLY A 555 39.77 40.43 -29.23
CA GLY A 555 38.66 40.38 -28.29
C GLY A 555 37.51 41.36 -28.64
N ILE A 556 36.33 41.01 -28.21
CA ILE A 556 35.16 41.89 -28.11
C ILE A 556 34.66 41.92 -26.68
N LYS A 557 34.47 43.15 -26.17
CA LYS A 557 34.12 43.54 -24.82
C LYS A 557 32.68 43.11 -24.43
N GLU A 558 32.51 42.82 -23.17
CA GLU A 558 31.25 42.81 -22.44
C GLU A 558 30.62 44.21 -22.36
N GLU A 559 29.32 44.30 -22.54
CA GLU A 559 28.52 45.44 -22.16
C GLU A 559 27.39 45.00 -21.22
N LYS A 560 27.46 45.48 -19.99
CA LYS A 560 26.43 45.36 -18.96
C LYS A 560 25.32 46.35 -19.26
N THR A 561 24.08 45.94 -19.24
CA THR A 561 22.95 46.85 -19.04
C THR A 561 22.09 46.40 -17.87
N ASN A 562 22.12 47.22 -16.84
CA ASN A 562 21.10 47.33 -15.79
C ASN A 562 19.82 47.93 -16.38
N THR A 563 18.65 47.42 -16.01
CA THR A 563 17.48 48.29 -15.74
C THR A 563 16.49 47.58 -14.81
N GLN A 564 16.21 48.27 -13.72
CA GLN A 564 15.08 48.08 -12.81
C GLN A 564 13.74 48.35 -13.53
N GLN A 565 12.74 47.51 -13.26
CA GLN A 565 11.44 47.89 -12.66
C GLN A 565 10.64 46.64 -12.33
#